data_572b56b7785e13463b92a375ea694f04
#
_entry.id   572b56b7785e13463b92a375ea694f04
#
_cell.length_a   1.000
_cell.length_b   1.000
_cell.length_c   1.000
_cell.angle_alpha   90.00
_cell.angle_beta   90.00
_cell.angle_gamma   90.00
#
_symmetry.space_group_name_H-M   'P 1'
#
loop_
_entity.id
_entity.type
_entity.pdbx_description
1 polymer ?
#
loop_
_entity_poly.entity_id
_entity_poly.type
_entity_poly.pdbx_seq_one_letter_code
_entity_poly.pdbx_strand_id
1 'polypeptide(L)'
;VETVPDNPRGSRSKSIENRALGKEQWNSYTVVCVDGTIKLSVNGKFVNGIRNSSIKKGYLCLESEGAEIQFRNLRLIELPAGVTSKEQVVDELE
;
A
#
# COMPACT_ATOMS: atom_id res chain seq x y z
N VAL A 1 -10.71 -10.86 5.94
CA VAL A 1 -9.52 -10.20 5.38
C VAL A 1 -8.25 -10.74 6.05
N GLU A 2 -7.21 -10.91 5.29
CA GLU A 2 -5.94 -11.42 5.78
C GLU A 2 -4.87 -10.33 5.67
N THR A 3 -3.99 -10.26 6.67
CA THR A 3 -2.85 -9.33 6.63
C THR A 3 -1.65 -9.96 5.92
N VAL A 4 -0.86 -9.12 5.25
CA VAL A 4 0.39 -9.53 4.59
C VAL A 4 1.47 -8.53 5.02
N PRO A 5 2.47 -8.92 5.78
CA PRO A 5 2.66 -10.26 6.36
C PRO A 5 1.58 -10.62 7.38
N ASP A 6 1.44 -11.91 7.64
CA ASP A 6 0.48 -12.39 8.63
C ASP A 6 0.77 -11.80 10.01
N ASN A 7 -0.28 -11.41 10.71
CA ASN A 7 -0.17 -10.91 12.08
C ASN A 7 -1.00 -11.80 13.01
N PRO A 8 -0.39 -12.83 13.62
CA PRO A 8 -1.11 -13.75 14.49
C PRO A 8 -1.62 -13.11 15.78
N ARG A 9 -1.18 -11.91 16.10
CA ARG A 9 -1.54 -11.22 17.35
C ARG A 9 -2.58 -10.13 17.17
N GLY A 10 -3.11 -9.94 15.98
CA GLY A 10 -4.09 -8.91 15.75
C GLY A 10 -4.51 -8.78 14.29
N SER A 11 -5.32 -7.78 14.02
CA SER A 11 -5.89 -7.53 12.69
C SER A 11 -5.15 -6.45 11.88
N ARG A 12 -4.08 -5.89 12.42
CA ARG A 12 -3.31 -4.86 11.73
C ARG A 12 -2.29 -5.46 10.79
N SER A 13 -2.23 -4.91 9.58
CA SER A 13 -1.16 -5.22 8.64
C SER A 13 0.06 -4.37 9.01
N LYS A 14 1.09 -5.02 9.54
CA LYS A 14 2.30 -4.33 9.99
C LYS A 14 3.36 -4.36 8.90
N SER A 15 4.09 -3.25 8.76
CA SER A 15 5.21 -3.20 7.82
C SER A 15 6.32 -4.17 8.22
N ILE A 16 6.89 -4.83 7.21
CA ILE A 16 8.03 -5.73 7.44
C ILE A 16 9.31 -4.96 7.79
N GLU A 17 9.38 -3.69 7.39
CA GLU A 17 10.47 -2.80 7.75
C GLU A 17 10.03 -1.35 7.62
N ASN A 18 10.74 -0.44 8.27
CA ASN A 18 10.52 0.99 8.11
C ASN A 18 11.40 1.50 6.96
N ARG A 19 10.76 1.91 5.87
CA ARG A 19 11.45 2.44 4.70
C ARG A 19 11.30 3.93 4.53
N ALA A 20 10.65 4.61 5.48
CA ALA A 20 10.46 6.05 5.39
C ALA A 20 11.79 6.79 5.57
N LEU A 21 12.03 7.75 4.71
CA LEU A 21 13.15 8.68 4.83
C LEU A 21 12.85 9.71 5.93
N GLY A 22 13.88 10.35 6.44
CA GLY A 22 13.77 11.32 7.52
C GLY A 22 13.01 12.58 7.15
N LYS A 23 12.99 13.53 8.10
CA LYS A 23 12.31 14.81 7.92
C LYS A 23 12.78 15.54 6.68
N GLU A 24 11.85 16.29 6.07
CA GLU A 24 12.10 17.14 4.91
C GLU A 24 12.58 16.39 3.67
N GLN A 25 12.33 15.08 3.63
CA GLN A 25 12.62 14.26 2.47
C GLN A 25 11.32 13.68 1.92
N TRP A 26 11.20 13.66 0.60
CA TRP A 26 10.05 13.06 -0.05
C TRP A 26 10.16 11.54 -0.05
N ASN A 27 9.03 10.91 0.25
CA ASN A 27 8.89 9.46 0.19
C ASN A 27 7.97 9.09 -0.96
N SER A 28 8.25 8.00 -1.63
CA SER A 28 7.42 7.49 -2.71
C SER A 28 6.56 6.34 -2.21
N TYR A 29 5.25 6.43 -2.43
CA TYR A 29 4.30 5.37 -2.10
C TYR A 29 3.69 4.84 -3.39
N THR A 30 3.61 3.52 -3.48
CA THR A 30 2.87 2.84 -4.53
C THR A 30 1.88 1.89 -3.89
N VAL A 31 0.61 2.03 -4.25
CA VAL A 31 -0.45 1.16 -3.75
C VAL A 31 -1.05 0.44 -4.94
N VAL A 32 -1.12 -0.88 -4.86
CA VAL A 32 -1.77 -1.72 -5.87
C VAL A 32 -2.98 -2.38 -5.24
N CYS A 33 -4.15 -2.15 -5.83
CA CYS A 33 -5.42 -2.73 -5.38
C CYS A 33 -5.99 -3.58 -6.51
N VAL A 34 -6.02 -4.89 -6.32
CA VAL A 34 -6.52 -5.83 -7.32
C VAL A 34 -7.38 -6.87 -6.63
N ASP A 35 -8.67 -6.88 -6.96
CA ASP A 35 -9.62 -7.93 -6.57
C ASP A 35 -9.54 -8.35 -5.09
N GLY A 36 -9.61 -7.36 -4.21
CA GLY A 36 -9.60 -7.60 -2.76
C GLY A 36 -8.21 -7.74 -2.15
N THR A 37 -7.16 -7.58 -2.94
CA THR A 37 -5.79 -7.52 -2.46
C THR A 37 -5.29 -6.09 -2.57
N ILE A 38 -4.70 -5.58 -1.50
CA ILE A 38 -4.07 -4.25 -1.46
C ILE A 38 -2.64 -4.43 -1.00
N LYS A 39 -1.70 -3.91 -1.77
CA LYS A 39 -0.28 -3.97 -1.44
C LYS A 39 0.31 -2.57 -1.43
N LEU A 40 1.12 -2.27 -0.42
CA LEU A 40 1.83 -1.00 -0.30
C LEU A 40 3.32 -1.21 -0.45
N SER A 41 3.94 -0.39 -1.29
CA SER A 41 5.39 -0.25 -1.28
C SER A 41 5.77 1.15 -0.87
N VAL A 42 6.90 1.27 -0.18
CA VAL A 42 7.48 2.54 0.23
C VAL A 42 8.90 2.60 -0.32
N ASN A 43 9.17 3.64 -1.08
CA ASN A 43 10.48 3.84 -1.72
C ASN A 43 10.93 2.61 -2.52
N GLY A 44 9.99 2.08 -3.30
CA GLY A 44 10.26 1.02 -4.27
C GLY A 44 10.22 -0.41 -3.73
N LYS A 45 9.86 -0.63 -2.47
CA LYS A 45 9.86 -1.97 -1.89
C LYS A 45 8.58 -2.24 -1.11
N PHE A 46 8.03 -3.44 -1.27
CA PHE A 46 6.86 -3.89 -0.54
C PHE A 46 7.09 -3.84 0.97
N VAL A 47 6.11 -3.31 1.71
CA VAL A 47 6.17 -3.27 3.18
C VAL A 47 5.01 -3.99 3.85
N ASN A 48 3.80 -3.86 3.32
CA ASN A 48 2.65 -4.59 3.88
C ASN A 48 1.46 -4.55 2.93
N GLY A 49 0.42 -5.24 3.32
CA GLY A 49 -0.82 -5.26 2.57
C GLY A 49 -1.91 -6.09 3.24
N ILE A 50 -2.99 -6.27 2.51
CA ILE A 50 -4.08 -7.18 2.89
C ILE A 50 -4.51 -7.98 1.68
N ARG A 51 -5.18 -9.10 1.91
CA ARG A 51 -5.82 -9.90 0.87
C ARG A 51 -7.17 -10.41 1.34
N ASN A 52 -7.95 -10.91 0.41
CA ASN A 52 -9.29 -11.45 0.67
C ASN A 52 -10.24 -10.43 1.30
N SER A 53 -10.13 -9.17 0.90
CA SER A 53 -11.12 -8.16 1.27
C SER A 53 -12.41 -8.40 0.50
N SER A 54 -13.53 -8.43 1.19
CA SER A 54 -14.84 -8.48 0.56
C SER A 54 -15.26 -7.11 0.02
N ILE A 55 -14.70 -6.04 0.57
CA ILE A 55 -14.95 -4.67 0.13
C ILE A 55 -13.91 -4.33 -0.93
N LYS A 56 -14.38 -4.08 -2.17
CA LYS A 56 -13.50 -3.88 -3.33
C LYS A 56 -13.61 -2.48 -3.94
N LYS A 57 -14.45 -1.63 -3.35
CA LYS A 57 -14.63 -0.25 -3.79
C LYS A 57 -14.61 0.67 -2.57
N GLY A 58 -14.12 1.88 -2.74
CA GLY A 58 -14.11 2.87 -1.69
C GLY A 58 -13.40 4.14 -2.15
N TYR A 59 -13.32 5.08 -1.25
CA TYR A 59 -12.59 6.31 -1.48
C TYR A 59 -11.12 6.16 -1.11
N LEU A 60 -10.27 6.84 -1.84
CA LEU A 60 -8.88 7.01 -1.45
C LEU A 60 -8.79 8.19 -0.49
N CYS A 61 -8.24 7.96 0.69
CA CYS A 61 -8.11 8.99 1.72
C CYS A 61 -6.64 9.24 2.03
N LEU A 62 -6.33 10.51 2.29
CA LEU A 62 -5.01 10.93 2.76
C LEU A 62 -5.20 11.51 4.14
N GLU A 63 -4.40 11.06 5.10
CA GLU A 63 -4.56 11.44 6.49
C GLU A 63 -3.23 11.86 7.11
N SER A 64 -3.31 12.77 8.09
CA SER A 64 -2.20 13.03 8.99
C SER A 64 -2.69 13.00 10.43
N GLU A 65 -1.84 12.56 11.32
CA GLU A 65 -2.17 12.45 12.75
C GLU A 65 -1.24 13.35 13.58
N GLY A 66 -1.66 14.61 13.74
CA GLY A 66 -0.96 15.54 14.62
C GLY A 66 0.28 16.22 14.07
N ALA A 67 0.70 15.92 12.86
CA ALA A 67 1.84 16.55 12.23
C ALA A 67 1.48 17.02 10.83
N GLU A 68 2.18 18.04 10.34
CA GLU A 68 2.01 18.48 8.97
C GLU A 68 2.58 17.44 8.00
N ILE A 69 1.78 17.06 7.02
CA ILE A 69 2.18 16.15 5.95
C ILE A 69 1.84 16.81 4.61
N GLN A 70 2.74 16.72 3.66
CA GLN A 70 2.54 17.24 2.32
C GLN A 70 2.51 16.08 1.33
N PHE A 71 1.59 16.17 0.37
CA PHE A 71 1.43 15.18 -0.70
C PHE A 71 1.63 15.87 -2.04
N ARG A 72 2.24 15.17 -2.98
CA ARG A 72 2.41 15.67 -4.36
C ARG A 72 2.42 14.52 -5.36
N ASN A 73 2.21 14.86 -6.63
CA ASN A 73 2.29 13.91 -7.74
C ASN A 73 1.37 12.70 -7.57
N LEU A 74 0.14 12.96 -7.09
CA LEU A 74 -0.86 11.91 -6.94
C LEU A 74 -1.31 11.44 -8.32
N ARG A 75 -1.19 10.15 -8.59
CA ARG A 75 -1.60 9.53 -9.84
C ARG A 75 -2.42 8.29 -9.53
N LEU A 76 -3.42 8.04 -10.34
CA LEU A 76 -4.23 6.84 -10.24
C LEU A 76 -4.33 6.23 -11.64
N ILE A 77 -4.02 4.95 -11.74
CA ILE A 77 -4.15 4.19 -12.97
C ILE A 77 -5.21 3.12 -12.71
N GLU A 78 -6.29 3.18 -13.47
CA GLU A 78 -7.34 2.18 -13.40
C GLU A 78 -6.95 0.99 -14.27
N LEU A 79 -6.87 -0.19 -13.66
CA LEU A 79 -6.48 -1.41 -14.36
C LEU A 79 -7.71 -2.09 -14.95
N PRO A 80 -7.60 -2.67 -16.15
CA PRO A 80 -8.68 -3.50 -16.69
C PRO A 80 -8.98 -4.67 -15.76
N ALA A 81 -10.24 -5.07 -15.70
CA ALA A 81 -10.66 -6.20 -14.86
C ALA A 81 -9.87 -7.47 -15.22
N GLY A 82 -9.31 -8.10 -14.19
CA GLY A 82 -8.57 -9.34 -14.34
C GLY A 82 -7.18 -9.23 -14.95
N VAL A 83 -6.69 -8.02 -15.22
CA VAL A 83 -5.37 -7.80 -15.83
C VAL A 83 -4.51 -6.92 -14.94
N THR A 84 -3.31 -7.38 -14.67
CA THR A 84 -2.30 -6.62 -13.94
C THR A 84 -0.94 -6.84 -14.59
N SER A 85 -0.29 -5.78 -15.03
CA SER A 85 1.04 -5.89 -15.60
C SER A 85 2.08 -6.08 -14.49
N LYS A 86 3.23 -6.64 -14.86
CA LYS A 86 4.33 -6.86 -13.90
C LYS A 86 4.82 -5.57 -13.26
N GLU A 87 4.83 -4.48 -14.02
CA GLU A 87 5.28 -3.19 -13.49
C GLU A 87 4.32 -2.60 -12.45
N GLN A 88 3.10 -3.10 -12.41
CA GLN A 88 2.06 -2.62 -11.51
C GLN A 88 1.86 -3.53 -10.31
N VAL A 89 2.59 -4.62 -10.22
CA VAL A 89 2.55 -5.55 -9.10
C VAL A 89 3.70 -5.26 -8.16
N VAL A 90 3.40 -5.20 -6.88
CA VAL A 90 4.41 -5.07 -5.84
C VAL A 90 4.63 -6.45 -5.23
N ASP A 91 5.88 -6.91 -5.27
CA ASP A 91 6.22 -8.21 -4.71
C ASP A 91 6.08 -8.20 -3.19
N GLU A 92 5.46 -9.23 -2.66
CA GLU A 92 5.26 -9.38 -1.21
C GLU A 92 6.56 -9.75 -0.50
N LEU A 93 7.44 -10.45 -1.20
CA LEU A 93 8.76 -10.82 -0.69
C LEU A 93 9.81 -10.26 -1.62
N GLU A 94 10.85 -9.73 -1.06
CA GLU A 94 11.93 -9.09 -1.75
C GLU A 94 12.71 -10.02 -2.64
#